data_60b10821107b0884a77322a1e4fcb39b
#
_entry.id   60b10821107b0884a77322a1e4fcb39b
#
_cell.length_a   1.000
_cell.length_b   1.000
_cell.length_c   1.000
_cell.angle_alpha   90.00
_cell.angle_beta   90.00
_cell.angle_gamma   90.00
#
_symmetry.space_group_name_H-M   'P 1'
#
loop_
_entity.id
_entity.type
_entity.pdbx_description
1 polymer ?
#
loop_
_entity_poly.entity_id
_entity_poly.type
_entity_poly.pdbx_seq_one_letter_code
_entity_poly.pdbx_strand_id
1 'polypeptide(L)'
;MLGVGDKLPDFSVVGVKPGFNSHEEKGVSAFEEVTQASFPNKWKVIYFYPKDFTFICPTEIAEFGRLNKEFADRDAVVLGGSSDNEFCKLAWRRDHPDLDKHPAWQFADTTGSLIDGLGIRAPEGVALRATFVVDPHNVIQHVSVNGLNVGRNPQETLRILDALQTDELCPCNRAVVGDTL
;
A
#
# COMPACT_ATOMS: atom_id res chain seq x y z
N MET A 1 0.10 -3.36 17.79
CA MET A 1 -0.40 -3.03 16.44
C MET A 1 -1.35 -1.85 16.55
N LEU A 2 -1.15 -0.81 15.74
CA LEU A 2 -2.10 0.30 15.64
C LEU A 2 -3.39 -0.16 14.94
N GLY A 3 -4.49 0.50 15.25
CA GLY A 3 -5.81 0.14 14.77
C GLY A 3 -6.65 1.34 14.36
N VAL A 4 -7.95 1.10 14.17
CA VAL A 4 -8.92 2.13 13.79
C VAL A 4 -8.99 3.23 14.85
N GLY A 5 -8.90 4.48 14.41
CA GLY A 5 -8.86 5.67 15.26
C GLY A 5 -7.46 6.14 15.65
N ASP A 6 -6.43 5.30 15.49
CA ASP A 6 -5.06 5.72 15.72
C ASP A 6 -4.53 6.60 14.58
N LYS A 7 -3.60 7.48 14.91
CA LYS A 7 -2.88 8.26 13.90
C LYS A 7 -1.77 7.43 13.26
N LEU A 8 -1.63 7.58 11.95
CA LEU A 8 -0.46 7.09 11.23
C LEU A 8 0.79 7.72 11.85
N PRO A 9 1.81 6.94 12.24
CA PRO A 9 3.03 7.52 12.79
C PRO A 9 3.77 8.37 11.76
N ASP A 10 4.57 9.30 12.22
CA ASP A 10 5.51 10.01 11.36
C ASP A 10 6.54 9.01 10.81
N PHE A 11 6.79 9.07 9.53
CA PHE A 11 7.75 8.21 8.86
C PHE A 11 8.44 8.93 7.70
N SER A 12 9.59 8.41 7.31
CA SER A 12 10.29 8.77 6.09
C SER A 12 10.86 7.51 5.47
N VAL A 13 10.46 7.22 4.25
CA VAL A 13 10.91 6.06 3.48
C VAL A 13 11.26 6.50 2.05
N VAL A 14 12.06 5.70 1.35
CA VAL A 14 12.30 5.92 -0.08
C VAL A 14 11.21 5.25 -0.89
N GLY A 15 10.49 6.04 -1.67
CA GLY A 15 9.48 5.56 -2.62
C GLY A 15 10.05 5.38 -4.02
N VAL A 16 9.58 4.35 -4.70
CA VAL A 16 9.75 4.15 -6.14
C VAL A 16 8.49 4.64 -6.83
N LYS A 17 8.64 5.64 -7.69
CA LYS A 17 7.52 6.28 -8.38
C LYS A 17 6.76 5.33 -9.29
N PRO A 18 5.46 5.56 -9.49
CA PRO A 18 4.66 4.83 -10.48
C PRO A 18 5.28 4.86 -11.89
N GLY A 19 5.26 3.74 -12.57
CA GLY A 19 5.64 3.61 -13.97
C GLY A 19 7.14 3.51 -14.27
N PHE A 20 8.01 3.71 -13.29
CA PHE A 20 9.46 3.61 -13.48
C PHE A 20 9.95 2.16 -13.43
N ASN A 21 10.86 1.81 -14.33
CA ASN A 21 11.61 0.54 -14.35
C ASN A 21 13.12 0.74 -14.25
N SER A 22 13.62 1.97 -14.38
CA SER A 22 15.04 2.31 -14.24
C SER A 22 15.24 3.43 -13.23
N HIS A 23 16.46 3.62 -12.75
CA HIS A 23 16.81 4.60 -11.74
C HIS A 23 16.46 6.02 -12.16
N GLU A 24 16.58 6.30 -13.46
CA GLU A 24 16.27 7.58 -14.06
C GLU A 24 15.63 7.35 -15.43
N GLU A 25 14.57 8.09 -15.71
CA GLU A 25 13.92 8.11 -17.02
C GLU A 25 13.71 9.57 -17.43
N LYS A 26 14.21 9.93 -18.60
CA LYS A 26 14.10 11.29 -19.17
C LYS A 26 14.59 12.41 -18.21
N GLY A 27 15.67 12.14 -17.48
CA GLY A 27 16.24 13.09 -16.52
C GLY A 27 15.49 13.19 -15.18
N VAL A 28 14.53 12.29 -14.93
CA VAL A 28 13.76 12.25 -13.68
C VAL A 28 14.12 10.99 -12.89
N SER A 29 14.47 11.17 -11.61
CA SER A 29 14.75 10.04 -10.72
C SER A 29 13.50 9.22 -10.44
N ALA A 30 13.65 7.90 -10.42
CA ALA A 30 12.60 6.98 -9.98
C ALA A 30 12.32 7.08 -8.48
N PHE A 31 13.25 7.60 -7.70
CA PHE A 31 13.19 7.62 -6.25
C PHE A 31 12.76 8.99 -5.72
N GLU A 32 11.95 8.96 -4.66
CA GLU A 32 11.51 10.14 -3.95
C GLU A 32 11.25 9.81 -2.49
N GLU A 33 11.54 10.74 -1.59
CA GLU A 33 11.17 10.59 -0.19
C GLU A 33 9.64 10.61 -0.04
N VAL A 34 9.11 9.65 0.69
CA VAL A 34 7.69 9.55 1.03
C VAL A 34 7.53 9.60 2.55
N THR A 35 6.68 10.51 2.99
CA THR A 35 6.32 10.71 4.39
C THR A 35 4.80 10.63 4.58
N GLN A 36 4.33 10.69 5.80
CA GLN A 36 2.89 10.79 6.09
C GLN A 36 2.24 12.07 5.50
N ALA A 37 3.04 13.08 5.17
CA ALA A 37 2.59 14.36 4.60
C ALA A 37 2.70 14.44 3.06
N SER A 38 3.25 13.42 2.40
CA SER A 38 3.56 13.50 0.96
C SER A 38 2.33 13.59 0.06
N PHE A 39 1.16 13.15 0.53
CA PHE A 39 -0.08 13.12 -0.25
C PHE A 39 -1.19 13.87 0.49
N PRO A 40 -1.12 15.22 0.57
CA PRO A 40 -2.10 16.02 1.30
C PRO A 40 -3.50 15.88 0.66
N ASN A 41 -4.52 15.86 1.52
CA ASN A 41 -5.93 15.74 1.12
C ASN A 41 -6.28 14.44 0.38
N LYS A 42 -5.42 13.42 0.45
CA LYS A 42 -5.65 12.12 -0.16
C LYS A 42 -5.86 11.04 0.90
N TRP A 43 -6.74 10.11 0.59
CA TRP A 43 -6.75 8.81 1.26
C TRP A 43 -5.48 8.04 0.90
N LYS A 44 -5.05 7.16 1.79
CA LYS A 44 -3.88 6.30 1.55
C LYS A 44 -4.26 4.85 1.81
N VAL A 45 -3.96 4.01 0.85
CA VAL A 45 -4.00 2.56 1.02
C VAL A 45 -2.56 2.10 1.13
N ILE A 46 -2.13 1.78 2.33
CA ILE A 46 -0.75 1.37 2.62
C ILE A 46 -0.75 -0.12 2.91
N TYR A 47 -0.09 -0.90 2.09
CA TYR A 47 0.00 -2.33 2.30
C TYR A 47 1.46 -2.80 2.39
N PHE A 48 1.67 -3.77 3.26
CA PHE A 48 2.98 -4.37 3.50
C PHE A 48 2.99 -5.81 3.04
N TYR A 49 4.12 -6.25 2.53
CA TYR A 49 4.37 -7.64 2.16
C TYR A 49 5.75 -8.08 2.69
N PRO A 50 5.99 -9.40 2.87
CA PRO A 50 7.19 -9.87 3.58
C PRO A 50 8.49 -9.58 2.87
N LYS A 51 8.61 -9.95 1.59
CA LYS A 51 9.89 -9.90 0.85
C LYS A 51 9.68 -9.72 -0.64
N ASP A 52 10.58 -8.95 -1.25
CA ASP A 52 10.71 -8.89 -2.70
C ASP A 52 11.23 -10.24 -3.26
N PHE A 53 11.02 -10.49 -4.54
CA PHE A 53 11.43 -11.70 -5.26
C PHE A 53 10.92 -13.03 -4.65
N THR A 54 9.66 -13.04 -4.20
CA THR A 54 8.98 -14.22 -3.67
C THR A 54 7.77 -14.61 -4.52
N PHE A 55 6.84 -15.39 -3.97
CA PHE A 55 5.80 -16.08 -4.75
C PHE A 55 4.41 -15.47 -4.62
N ILE A 56 3.94 -15.20 -3.39
CA ILE A 56 2.62 -14.60 -3.14
C ILE A 56 2.67 -13.09 -3.37
N CYS A 57 3.74 -12.43 -2.94
CA CYS A 57 3.85 -10.99 -2.96
C CYS A 57 3.65 -10.36 -4.35
N PRO A 58 4.20 -10.90 -5.46
CA PRO A 58 3.96 -10.30 -6.76
C PRO A 58 2.51 -10.38 -7.20
N THR A 59 1.76 -11.41 -6.78
CA THR A 59 0.32 -11.50 -7.10
C THR A 59 -0.48 -10.40 -6.43
N GLU A 60 -0.14 -10.05 -5.19
CA GLU A 60 -0.78 -8.96 -4.44
C GLU A 60 -0.45 -7.60 -5.07
N ILE A 61 0.84 -7.36 -5.37
CA ILE A 61 1.32 -6.10 -5.97
C ILE A 61 0.64 -5.90 -7.33
N ALA A 62 0.62 -6.92 -8.17
CA ALA A 62 -0.03 -6.87 -9.49
C ALA A 62 -1.51 -6.53 -9.39
N GLU A 63 -2.24 -7.12 -8.43
CA GLU A 63 -3.66 -6.85 -8.26
C GLU A 63 -3.93 -5.43 -7.74
N PHE A 64 -3.13 -4.91 -6.80
CA PHE A 64 -3.21 -3.50 -6.43
C PHE A 64 -2.89 -2.58 -7.61
N GLY A 65 -1.93 -2.96 -8.46
CA GLY A 65 -1.62 -2.25 -9.69
C GLY A 65 -2.79 -2.22 -10.66
N ARG A 66 -3.44 -3.36 -10.88
CA ARG A 66 -4.63 -3.47 -11.72
C ARG A 66 -5.78 -2.57 -11.24
N LEU A 67 -5.95 -2.44 -9.93
CA LEU A 67 -6.98 -1.62 -9.30
C LEU A 67 -6.57 -0.16 -9.07
N ASN A 68 -5.32 0.21 -9.38
CA ASN A 68 -4.78 1.52 -9.02
C ASN A 68 -5.62 2.68 -9.56
N LYS A 69 -6.15 2.55 -10.78
CA LYS A 69 -7.03 3.58 -11.34
C LYS A 69 -8.31 3.76 -10.52
N GLU A 70 -8.92 2.68 -10.06
CA GLU A 70 -10.15 2.74 -9.26
C GLU A 70 -9.90 3.38 -7.89
N PHE A 71 -8.73 3.15 -7.29
CA PHE A 71 -8.30 3.85 -6.09
C PHE A 71 -8.07 5.35 -6.36
N ALA A 72 -7.37 5.68 -7.45
CA ALA A 72 -7.09 7.07 -7.83
C ALA A 72 -8.39 7.86 -8.14
N ASP A 73 -9.36 7.23 -8.79
CA ASP A 73 -10.69 7.82 -9.06
C ASP A 73 -11.46 8.14 -7.75
N ARG A 74 -11.01 7.58 -6.62
CA ARG A 74 -11.53 7.83 -5.26
C ARG A 74 -10.58 8.67 -4.40
N ASP A 75 -9.75 9.49 -5.03
CA ASP A 75 -8.77 10.32 -4.32
C ASP A 75 -7.87 9.54 -3.33
N ALA A 76 -7.54 8.30 -3.65
CA ALA A 76 -6.68 7.45 -2.85
C ALA A 76 -5.36 7.12 -3.56
N VAL A 77 -4.28 7.19 -2.79
CA VAL A 77 -2.94 6.78 -3.24
C VAL A 77 -2.64 5.39 -2.68
N VAL A 78 -2.17 4.51 -3.55
CA VAL A 78 -1.76 3.15 -3.16
C VAL A 78 -0.25 3.09 -2.97
N LEU A 79 0.19 2.60 -1.83
CA LEU A 79 1.57 2.50 -1.38
C LEU A 79 1.85 1.08 -0.90
N GLY A 80 2.63 0.33 -1.65
CA GLY A 80 3.04 -1.04 -1.28
C GLY A 80 4.49 -1.10 -0.87
N GLY A 81 4.83 -1.83 0.19
CA GLY A 81 6.20 -1.87 0.63
C GLY A 81 6.62 -3.08 1.46
N SER A 82 7.92 -3.20 1.61
CA SER A 82 8.60 -4.18 2.43
C SER A 82 9.86 -3.56 3.04
N SER A 83 10.60 -4.31 3.84
CA SER A 83 11.91 -3.90 4.35
C SER A 83 13.05 -4.01 3.31
N ASP A 84 12.79 -4.56 2.13
CA ASP A 84 13.77 -4.56 1.04
C ASP A 84 13.96 -3.16 0.47
N ASN A 85 15.14 -2.90 -0.10
CA ASN A 85 15.50 -1.58 -0.57
C ASN A 85 14.85 -1.21 -1.92
N GLU A 86 14.94 0.07 -2.27
CA GLU A 86 14.34 0.65 -3.47
C GLU A 86 14.94 0.09 -4.78
N PHE A 87 16.21 -0.28 -4.77
CA PHE A 87 16.86 -0.88 -5.94
C PHE A 87 16.33 -2.30 -6.21
N CYS A 88 16.05 -3.07 -5.15
CA CYS A 88 15.37 -4.36 -5.25
C CYS A 88 14.02 -4.21 -5.94
N LYS A 89 13.23 -3.23 -5.55
CA LYS A 89 11.90 -2.99 -6.13
C LYS A 89 11.96 -2.65 -7.62
N LEU A 90 12.88 -1.78 -8.02
CA LEU A 90 13.10 -1.49 -9.45
C LEU A 90 13.58 -2.72 -10.24
N ALA A 91 14.51 -3.48 -9.70
CA ALA A 91 14.99 -4.69 -10.33
C ALA A 91 13.86 -5.69 -10.52
N TRP A 92 13.00 -5.84 -9.52
CA TRP A 92 11.86 -6.75 -9.58
C TRP A 92 10.81 -6.34 -10.61
N ARG A 93 10.56 -5.04 -10.77
CA ARG A 93 9.69 -4.53 -11.86
C ARG A 93 10.22 -4.94 -13.23
N ARG A 94 11.53 -4.93 -13.45
CA ARG A 94 12.14 -5.36 -14.71
C ARG A 94 12.12 -6.86 -14.93
N ASP A 95 12.25 -7.62 -13.84
CA ASP A 95 12.39 -9.08 -13.88
C ASP A 95 11.04 -9.80 -13.95
N HIS A 96 10.00 -9.24 -13.35
CA HIS A 96 8.69 -9.88 -13.26
C HIS A 96 7.68 -9.23 -14.22
N PRO A 97 7.12 -9.99 -15.18
CA PRO A 97 6.26 -9.43 -16.23
C PRO A 97 5.01 -8.74 -15.67
N ASP A 98 4.42 -9.25 -14.59
CA ASP A 98 3.21 -8.67 -13.99
C ASP A 98 3.49 -7.39 -13.18
N LEU A 99 4.76 -7.06 -12.96
CA LEU A 99 5.19 -5.85 -12.25
C LEU A 99 5.78 -4.79 -13.18
N ASP A 100 5.89 -5.08 -14.47
CA ASP A 100 6.44 -4.15 -15.45
C ASP A 100 5.70 -2.80 -15.38
N LYS A 101 6.48 -1.72 -15.24
CA LYS A 101 5.96 -0.36 -15.10
C LYS A 101 4.80 -0.23 -14.09
N HIS A 102 4.93 -0.91 -12.96
CA HIS A 102 3.89 -0.92 -11.91
C HIS A 102 3.30 0.48 -11.67
N PRO A 103 1.98 0.64 -11.76
CA PRO A 103 1.34 1.98 -11.80
C PRO A 103 1.14 2.62 -10.42
N ALA A 104 1.48 1.93 -9.34
CA ALA A 104 1.39 2.46 -7.98
C ALA A 104 2.78 2.69 -7.37
N TRP A 105 2.83 3.40 -6.26
CA TRP A 105 4.04 3.58 -5.47
C TRP A 105 4.48 2.27 -4.82
N GLN A 106 5.79 2.04 -4.77
CA GLN A 106 6.41 1.05 -3.90
C GLN A 106 7.40 1.74 -2.99
N PHE A 107 7.43 1.40 -1.71
CA PHE A 107 8.34 2.01 -0.75
C PHE A 107 9.25 0.99 -0.08
N ALA A 108 10.41 1.47 0.33
CA ALA A 108 11.44 0.71 1.01
C ALA A 108 11.56 1.16 2.47
N ASP A 109 11.02 0.38 3.40
CA ASP A 109 11.19 0.59 4.85
C ASP A 109 12.41 -0.17 5.36
N THR A 110 13.59 0.17 4.83
CA THR A 110 14.84 -0.55 5.09
C THR A 110 15.27 -0.56 6.55
N THR A 111 14.90 0.45 7.31
CA THR A 111 15.15 0.48 8.76
C THR A 111 14.11 -0.30 9.54
N GLY A 112 12.95 -0.57 8.92
CA GLY A 112 11.79 -1.19 9.57
C GLY A 112 11.05 -0.25 10.54
N SER A 113 11.35 1.05 10.51
CA SER A 113 10.77 2.01 11.45
C SER A 113 9.26 2.14 11.32
N LEU A 114 8.73 2.11 10.09
CA LEU A 114 7.29 2.16 9.85
C LEU A 114 6.63 0.82 10.22
N ILE A 115 7.24 -0.30 9.87
CA ILE A 115 6.80 -1.65 10.26
C ILE A 115 6.69 -1.77 11.78
N ASP A 116 7.70 -1.28 12.51
CA ASP A 116 7.72 -1.29 13.98
C ASP A 116 6.74 -0.29 14.57
N GLY A 117 6.67 0.92 14.01
CA GLY A 117 5.72 1.95 14.43
C GLY A 117 4.26 1.51 14.32
N LEU A 118 3.93 0.73 13.29
CA LEU A 118 2.60 0.14 13.12
C LEU A 118 2.39 -1.15 13.93
N GLY A 119 3.47 -1.77 14.42
CA GLY A 119 3.42 -3.00 15.21
C GLY A 119 3.08 -4.24 14.39
N ILE A 120 3.58 -4.32 13.15
CA ILE A 120 3.27 -5.39 12.19
C ILE A 120 4.49 -6.26 11.84
N ARG A 121 5.55 -6.21 12.65
CA ARG A 121 6.70 -7.08 12.43
C ARG A 121 6.38 -8.51 12.86
N ALA A 122 6.57 -9.46 11.95
CA ALA A 122 6.48 -10.88 12.25
C ALA A 122 7.72 -11.36 13.04
N PRO A 123 7.64 -12.47 13.77
CA PRO A 123 8.79 -13.03 14.49
C PRO A 123 10.00 -13.30 13.59
N GLU A 124 9.78 -13.58 12.32
CA GLU A 124 10.80 -13.78 11.29
C GLU A 124 11.53 -12.48 10.88
N GLY A 125 11.14 -11.32 11.44
CA GLY A 125 11.74 -10.02 11.18
C GLY A 125 11.19 -9.26 9.98
N VAL A 126 10.30 -9.87 9.19
CA VAL A 126 9.64 -9.25 8.03
C VAL A 126 8.30 -8.63 8.41
N ALA A 127 7.72 -7.84 7.51
CA ALA A 127 6.35 -7.35 7.70
C ALA A 127 5.32 -8.48 7.54
N LEU A 128 4.29 -8.45 8.36
CA LEU A 128 3.06 -9.19 8.09
C LEU A 128 2.37 -8.64 6.84
N ARG A 129 1.43 -9.40 6.27
CA ARG A 129 0.61 -8.93 5.13
C ARG A 129 -0.49 -8.00 5.64
N ALA A 130 -0.09 -6.83 6.10
CA ALA A 130 -0.97 -5.82 6.65
C ALA A 130 -1.42 -4.82 5.58
N THR A 131 -2.66 -4.37 5.67
CA THR A 131 -3.22 -3.30 4.85
C THR A 131 -3.90 -2.29 5.75
N PHE A 132 -3.57 -1.02 5.58
CA PHE A 132 -4.16 0.11 6.28
C PHE A 132 -4.86 1.01 5.27
N VAL A 133 -6.11 1.39 5.58
CA VAL A 133 -6.79 2.49 4.88
C VAL A 133 -6.78 3.68 5.82
N VAL A 134 -6.17 4.77 5.35
CA VAL A 134 -5.90 5.97 6.14
C VAL A 134 -6.58 7.16 5.47
N ASP A 135 -7.30 7.96 6.25
CA ASP A 135 -8.02 9.12 5.75
C ASP A 135 -7.10 10.33 5.47
N PRO A 136 -7.61 11.42 4.87
CA PRO A 136 -6.82 12.63 4.59
C PRO A 136 -6.23 13.33 5.82
N HIS A 137 -6.74 13.02 7.02
CA HIS A 137 -6.24 13.54 8.30
C HIS A 137 -5.20 12.63 8.96
N ASN A 138 -4.73 11.61 8.22
CA ASN A 138 -3.80 10.59 8.72
C ASN A 138 -4.34 9.74 9.89
N VAL A 139 -5.65 9.55 9.95
CA VAL A 139 -6.30 8.63 10.89
C VAL A 139 -6.59 7.30 10.20
N ILE A 140 -6.21 6.21 10.83
CA ILE A 140 -6.45 4.85 10.35
C ILE A 140 -7.95 4.55 10.45
N GLN A 141 -8.58 4.22 9.34
CA GLN A 141 -10.01 3.92 9.25
C GLN A 141 -10.30 2.43 9.07
N HIS A 142 -9.30 1.66 8.61
CA HIS A 142 -9.40 0.21 8.46
C HIS A 142 -8.03 -0.44 8.56
N VAL A 143 -8.00 -1.62 9.16
CA VAL A 143 -6.81 -2.49 9.20
C VAL A 143 -7.24 -3.92 8.90
N SER A 144 -6.51 -4.58 8.01
CA SER A 144 -6.58 -6.02 7.84
C SER A 144 -5.18 -6.62 7.85
N VAL A 145 -5.01 -7.79 8.47
CA VAL A 145 -3.70 -8.45 8.57
C VAL A 145 -3.86 -9.93 8.35
N ASN A 146 -3.13 -10.46 7.37
CA ASN A 146 -3.03 -11.90 7.13
C ASN A 146 -1.67 -12.42 7.62
N GLY A 147 -1.65 -13.68 8.03
CA GLY A 147 -0.41 -14.44 8.21
C GLY A 147 0.38 -14.56 6.90
N LEU A 148 1.65 -14.91 7.00
CA LEU A 148 2.60 -14.84 5.88
C LEU A 148 2.22 -15.71 4.67
N ASN A 149 1.45 -16.80 4.89
CA ASN A 149 1.12 -17.79 3.86
C ASN A 149 -0.18 -17.49 3.09
N VAL A 150 -0.91 -16.43 3.47
CA VAL A 150 -2.23 -16.14 2.89
C VAL A 150 -2.22 -14.75 2.26
N GLY A 151 -2.34 -14.71 0.93
CA GLY A 151 -2.52 -13.46 0.16
C GLY A 151 -3.85 -12.78 0.53
N ARG A 152 -3.87 -11.47 0.35
CA ARG A 152 -5.06 -10.65 0.62
C ARG A 152 -5.94 -10.49 -0.61
N ASN A 153 -7.12 -9.91 -0.43
CA ASN A 153 -8.03 -9.55 -1.50
C ASN A 153 -8.10 -8.02 -1.66
N PRO A 154 -7.36 -7.41 -2.64
CA PRO A 154 -7.39 -5.97 -2.86
C PRO A 154 -8.75 -5.40 -3.27
N GLN A 155 -9.64 -6.20 -3.85
CA GLN A 155 -11.03 -5.82 -4.12
C GLN A 155 -11.79 -5.49 -2.84
N GLU A 156 -11.55 -6.24 -1.77
CA GLU A 156 -12.14 -5.94 -0.45
C GLU A 156 -11.61 -4.63 0.11
N THR A 157 -10.34 -4.32 -0.10
CA THR A 157 -9.78 -3.01 0.29
C THR A 157 -10.47 -1.87 -0.46
N LEU A 158 -10.72 -2.04 -1.76
CA LEU A 158 -11.45 -1.07 -2.57
C LEU A 158 -12.89 -0.91 -2.08
N ARG A 159 -13.57 -2.01 -1.77
CA ARG A 159 -14.93 -2.00 -1.22
C ARG A 159 -15.02 -1.23 0.10
N ILE A 160 -14.05 -1.46 0.99
CA ILE A 160 -13.97 -0.76 2.28
C ILE A 160 -13.71 0.74 2.09
N LEU A 161 -12.76 1.11 1.23
CA LEU A 161 -12.50 2.52 0.93
C LEU A 161 -13.74 3.23 0.40
N ASP A 162 -14.42 2.62 -0.58
CA ASP A 162 -15.65 3.16 -1.15
C ASP A 162 -16.73 3.36 -0.08
N ALA A 163 -16.90 2.39 0.81
CA ALA A 163 -17.87 2.51 1.91
C ALA A 163 -17.48 3.61 2.91
N LEU A 164 -16.21 3.70 3.31
CA LEU A 164 -15.72 4.71 4.24
C LEU A 164 -15.93 6.14 3.73
N GLN A 165 -15.84 6.33 2.41
CA GLN A 165 -16.00 7.65 1.78
C GLN A 165 -17.45 8.13 1.69
N THR A 166 -18.44 7.27 1.90
CA THR A 166 -19.85 7.68 1.88
C THR A 166 -20.24 8.53 3.10
N ASP A 167 -19.51 8.34 4.21
CA ASP A 167 -19.83 8.91 5.53
C ASP A 167 -21.27 8.56 6.00
N GLU A 168 -21.82 7.44 5.51
CA GLU A 168 -23.17 6.96 5.78
C GLU A 168 -23.14 5.54 6.39
N LEU A 169 -24.27 5.08 6.86
CA LEU A 169 -24.39 3.71 7.37
C LEU A 169 -24.37 2.72 6.21
N CYS A 170 -23.35 1.91 6.13
CA CYS A 170 -23.17 0.91 5.10
C CYS A 170 -23.59 -0.47 5.61
N PRO A 171 -24.54 -1.15 4.93
CA PRO A 171 -24.98 -2.47 5.36
C PRO A 171 -23.92 -3.54 5.15
N CYS A 172 -24.11 -4.68 5.82
CA CYS A 172 -23.34 -5.89 5.59
C CYS A 172 -23.35 -6.26 4.09
N ASN A 173 -22.21 -6.73 3.58
CA ASN A 173 -22.04 -7.13 2.17
C ASN A 173 -22.33 -6.02 1.12
N ARG A 174 -22.25 -4.75 1.52
CA ARG A 174 -22.35 -3.64 0.56
C ARG A 174 -21.28 -3.82 -0.53
N ALA A 175 -21.69 -3.81 -1.78
CA ALA A 175 -20.77 -3.82 -2.92
C ALA A 175 -20.09 -2.46 -3.10
N VAL A 176 -19.04 -2.41 -3.93
CA VAL A 176 -18.49 -1.15 -4.42
C VAL A 176 -19.62 -0.37 -5.13
N VAL A 177 -19.75 0.91 -4.80
CA VAL A 177 -20.88 1.75 -5.28
C VAL A 177 -22.27 1.19 -4.90
N GLY A 178 -22.33 0.41 -3.82
CA GLY A 178 -23.62 -0.12 -3.31
C GLY A 178 -24.40 0.90 -2.49
N ASP A 179 -25.66 0.57 -2.22
CA ASP A 179 -26.55 1.43 -1.44
C ASP A 179 -26.13 1.57 0.03
N THR A 180 -26.52 2.65 0.64
CA THR A 180 -26.42 2.93 2.08
C THR A 180 -27.80 2.73 2.75
N LEU A 181 -27.85 2.72 4.10
CA LEU A 181 -29.08 2.59 4.86
C LEU A 181 -29.80 3.93 5.02
#